data_1e625cb7e1ab8e396b51803cb7d0ef06
#
_entry.id   1e625cb7e1ab8e396b51803cb7d0ef06
#
_cell.length_a   1.000
_cell.length_b   1.000
_cell.length_c   1.000
_cell.angle_alpha   90.00
_cell.angle_beta   90.00
_cell.angle_gamma   90.00
#
_symmetry.space_group_name_H-M   'P 1'
#
loop_
_entity.id
_entity.type
_entity.pdbx_description
1 polymer ?
#
loop_
_entity_poly.entity_id
_entity_poly.type
_entity_poly.pdbx_seq_one_letter_code
_entity_poly.pdbx_strand_id
1 'polypeptide(L)'
;MKKTKDKVKTDWSFQEALEIYKMPFNDLLYQAQTIHRKNFKNNKIQISTLLSVKTGSCPEDCAYCPQSAHHNTDLEKEKLISIEKVKEAAINAKAAGSTRFC
;
A
#
# COMPACT_ATOMS: atom_id res chain seq x y z
N MET A 1 5.49 15.42 26.52
CA MET A 1 6.24 14.15 26.67
C MET A 1 6.57 13.60 25.30
N LYS A 2 7.85 13.48 24.94
CA LYS A 2 8.28 12.75 23.72
C LYS A 2 7.99 11.28 23.94
N LYS A 3 7.06 10.69 23.17
CA LYS A 3 6.90 9.23 23.15
C LYS A 3 8.21 8.63 22.62
N THR A 4 8.93 7.91 23.46
CA THR A 4 10.04 7.07 23.05
C THR A 4 9.45 6.03 22.08
N LYS A 5 9.83 6.12 20.81
CA LYS A 5 9.51 5.04 19.86
C LYS A 5 10.26 3.80 20.31
N ASP A 6 9.53 2.74 20.63
CA ASP A 6 10.16 1.45 20.85
C ASP A 6 10.97 1.07 19.61
N LYS A 7 12.15 0.49 19.82
CA LYS A 7 13.00 0.02 18.72
C LYS A 7 12.23 -1.02 17.92
N VAL A 8 12.07 -0.79 16.63
CA VAL A 8 11.40 -1.76 15.75
C VAL A 8 12.24 -3.03 15.71
N LYS A 9 11.63 -4.17 16.04
CA LYS A 9 12.27 -5.48 15.93
C LYS A 9 12.42 -5.85 14.45
N THR A 10 13.62 -6.21 14.04
CA THR A 10 13.96 -6.55 12.64
C THR A 10 14.54 -7.97 12.48
N ASP A 11 14.79 -8.65 13.60
CA ASP A 11 15.43 -9.96 13.70
C ASP A 11 14.43 -11.06 14.04
N TRP A 12 13.36 -11.15 13.28
CA TRP A 12 12.31 -12.15 13.47
C TRP A 12 12.78 -13.54 13.07
N SER A 13 12.64 -14.50 13.98
CA SER A 13 12.79 -15.92 13.66
C SER A 13 11.51 -16.47 13.01
N PHE A 14 11.65 -17.59 12.29
CA PHE A 14 10.49 -18.30 11.73
C PHE A 14 9.50 -18.72 12.84
N GLN A 15 10.00 -19.19 13.96
CA GLN A 15 9.16 -19.65 15.08
C GLN A 15 8.33 -18.50 15.66
N GLU A 16 8.92 -17.33 15.88
CA GLU A 16 8.19 -16.15 16.38
C GLU A 16 7.11 -15.69 15.40
N ALA A 17 7.41 -15.68 14.09
CA ALA A 17 6.43 -15.35 13.07
C ALA A 17 5.28 -16.36 13.04
N LEU A 18 5.58 -17.65 13.20
CA LEU A 18 4.59 -18.72 13.24
C LEU A 18 3.68 -18.62 14.47
N GLU A 19 4.21 -18.21 15.61
CA GLU A 19 3.43 -17.99 16.83
C GLU A 19 2.43 -16.86 16.66
N ILE A 20 2.86 -15.75 16.06
CA ILE A 20 1.96 -14.63 15.70
C ILE A 20 0.89 -15.09 14.70
N TYR A 21 1.27 -15.86 13.68
CA TYR A 21 0.34 -16.37 12.68
C TYR A 21 -0.73 -17.30 13.27
N LYS A 22 -0.37 -18.12 14.27
CA LYS A 22 -1.28 -19.05 14.97
C LYS A 22 -2.10 -18.41 16.07
N MET A 23 -1.87 -17.15 16.39
CA MET A 23 -2.57 -16.45 17.46
C MET A 23 -4.07 -16.35 17.15
N PRO A 24 -4.97 -16.48 18.16
CA PRO A 24 -6.39 -16.19 18.00
C PRO A 24 -6.59 -14.77 17.42
N PHE A 25 -7.53 -14.63 16.52
CA PHE A 25 -7.72 -13.39 15.77
C PHE A 25 -7.89 -12.14 16.64
N ASN A 26 -8.69 -12.24 17.71
CA ASN A 26 -8.92 -11.11 18.61
C ASN A 26 -7.66 -10.71 19.38
N ASP A 27 -6.83 -11.68 19.77
CA ASP A 27 -5.56 -11.41 20.46
C ASP A 27 -4.55 -10.77 19.51
N LEU A 28 -4.52 -11.24 18.26
CA LEU A 28 -3.69 -10.64 17.19
C LEU A 28 -4.11 -9.19 16.93
N LEU A 29 -5.40 -8.92 16.82
CA LEU A 29 -5.96 -7.59 16.61
C LEU A 29 -5.63 -6.65 17.77
N TYR A 30 -5.76 -7.12 19.00
CA TYR A 30 -5.41 -6.35 20.20
C TYR A 30 -3.92 -5.99 20.24
N GLN A 31 -3.04 -6.94 19.93
CA GLN A 31 -1.59 -6.68 19.87
C GLN A 31 -1.24 -5.69 18.75
N ALA A 32 -1.83 -5.86 17.56
CA ALA A 32 -1.63 -4.94 16.44
C ALA A 32 -2.06 -3.50 16.80
N GLN A 33 -3.22 -3.34 17.43
CA GLN A 33 -3.71 -2.05 17.91
C GLN A 33 -2.82 -1.45 19.00
N THR A 34 -2.29 -2.26 19.89
CA THR A 34 -1.38 -1.81 20.95
C THR A 34 -0.09 -1.23 20.35
N ILE A 35 0.51 -1.92 19.38
CA ILE A 35 1.70 -1.47 18.67
C ILE A 35 1.40 -0.20 17.87
N HIS A 36 0.27 -0.18 17.15
CA HIS A 36 -0.14 0.98 16.39
C HIS A 36 -0.27 2.23 17.27
N ARG A 37 -0.96 2.13 18.41
CA ARG A 37 -1.18 3.27 19.31
C ARG A 37 0.10 3.77 20.00
N LYS A 38 1.09 2.91 20.18
CA LYS A 38 2.41 3.31 20.69
C LYS A 38 3.21 4.14 19.67
N ASN A 39 3.14 3.79 18.40
CA ASN A 39 4.03 4.28 17.36
C ASN A 39 3.41 5.34 16.45
N PHE A 40 2.10 5.35 16.30
CA PHE A 40 1.37 6.23 15.37
C PHE A 40 0.34 7.09 16.09
N LYS A 41 -0.14 8.12 15.39
CA LYS A 41 -1.27 8.92 15.88
C LYS A 41 -2.54 8.09 15.79
N ASN A 42 -3.25 8.00 16.91
CA ASN A 42 -4.50 7.25 16.99
C ASN A 42 -5.55 7.79 16.02
N ASN A 43 -6.29 6.90 15.38
CA ASN A 43 -7.44 7.22 14.54
C ASN A 43 -7.11 8.13 13.33
N LYS A 44 -5.86 8.19 12.90
CA LYS A 44 -5.48 8.80 11.62
C LYS A 44 -5.27 7.72 10.57
N ILE A 45 -6.05 7.80 9.50
CA ILE A 45 -5.98 6.91 8.35
C ILE A 45 -5.58 7.74 7.14
N GLN A 46 -4.59 7.28 6.39
CA GLN A 46 -4.28 7.82 5.07
C GLN A 46 -5.26 7.23 4.06
N ILE A 47 -6.00 8.08 3.39
CA ILE A 47 -6.86 7.68 2.27
C ILE A 47 -6.10 7.97 0.98
N SER A 48 -5.82 6.93 0.21
CA SER A 48 -5.07 7.03 -1.04
C SER A 48 -5.98 6.75 -2.22
N THR A 49 -5.93 7.62 -3.23
CA THR A 49 -6.54 7.35 -4.54
C THR A 49 -5.44 7.01 -5.53
N LEU A 50 -5.65 5.95 -6.29
CA LEU A 50 -4.72 5.45 -7.29
C LEU A 50 -5.21 5.81 -8.69
N LEU A 51 -4.31 6.26 -9.54
CA LEU A 51 -4.55 6.45 -10.96
C LEU A 51 -3.50 5.69 -11.77
N SER A 52 -3.94 4.76 -12.62
CA SER A 52 -3.05 4.17 -13.62
C SER A 52 -2.84 5.15 -14.78
N VAL A 53 -1.62 5.61 -14.98
CA VAL A 53 -1.29 6.53 -16.06
C VAL A 53 -1.02 5.81 -17.39
N LYS A 54 -0.71 4.52 -17.32
CA LYS A 54 -0.49 3.64 -18.46
C LYS A 54 -0.72 2.19 -18.04
N THR A 55 -1.50 1.46 -18.83
CA THR A 55 -1.75 0.02 -18.62
C THR A 55 -1.11 -0.79 -19.73
N GLY A 56 -0.38 -1.85 -19.36
CA GLY A 56 0.27 -2.77 -20.29
C GLY A 56 1.53 -2.21 -20.99
N SER A 57 2.15 -3.04 -21.82
CA SER A 57 3.37 -2.71 -22.60
C SER A 57 4.53 -2.14 -21.75
N CYS A 58 4.68 -2.61 -20.52
CA CYS A 58 5.84 -2.28 -19.69
C CYS A 58 7.09 -3.00 -20.24
N PRO A 59 8.23 -2.31 -20.43
CA PRO A 59 9.44 -2.92 -20.97
C PRO A 59 10.17 -3.83 -19.98
N GLU A 60 9.81 -3.76 -18.69
CA GLU A 60 10.40 -4.58 -17.63
C GLU A 60 9.88 -6.02 -17.65
N ASP A 61 10.73 -6.97 -17.31
CA ASP A 61 10.42 -8.41 -17.31
C ASP A 61 10.24 -8.95 -15.88
N CYS A 62 9.35 -8.37 -15.11
CA CYS A 62 9.02 -8.83 -13.77
C CYS A 62 8.19 -10.12 -13.87
N ALA A 63 8.66 -11.21 -13.27
CA ALA A 63 8.08 -12.55 -13.41
C ALA A 63 6.60 -12.68 -13.00
N TYR A 64 6.11 -11.81 -12.13
CA TYR A 64 4.72 -11.85 -11.62
C TYR A 64 3.82 -10.75 -12.17
N CYS A 65 4.35 -9.80 -12.94
CA CYS A 65 3.62 -8.59 -13.30
C CYS A 65 2.89 -8.75 -14.65
N PRO A 66 1.55 -8.65 -14.69
CA PRO A 66 0.77 -8.77 -15.93
C PRO A 66 0.96 -7.59 -16.87
N GLN A 67 1.54 -6.47 -16.40
CA GLN A 67 1.82 -5.26 -17.19
C GLN A 67 3.01 -5.42 -18.15
N SER A 68 3.87 -6.44 -17.92
CA SER A 68 5.06 -6.68 -18.72
C SER A 68 4.71 -6.99 -20.19
N ALA A 69 5.44 -6.37 -21.12
CA ALA A 69 5.32 -6.67 -22.54
C ALA A 69 5.86 -8.06 -22.92
N HIS A 70 6.65 -8.68 -22.02
CA HIS A 70 7.21 -10.03 -22.21
C HIS A 70 6.23 -11.16 -21.87
N HIS A 71 5.13 -10.86 -21.20
CA HIS A 71 4.12 -11.83 -20.82
C HIS A 71 2.88 -11.75 -21.71
N ASN A 72 2.36 -12.92 -22.08
CA ASN A 72 1.08 -13.02 -22.81
C ASN A 72 -0.07 -12.99 -21.78
N THR A 73 -0.66 -11.83 -21.60
CA THR A 73 -1.78 -11.59 -20.67
C THR A 73 -2.94 -10.95 -21.42
N ASP A 74 -4.17 -11.15 -20.95
CA ASP A 74 -5.37 -10.55 -21.52
C ASP A 74 -5.55 -9.06 -21.16
N LEU A 75 -4.48 -8.41 -20.69
CA LEU A 75 -4.51 -7.01 -20.29
C LEU A 75 -4.58 -6.09 -21.51
N GLU A 76 -5.62 -5.27 -21.59
CA GLU A 76 -5.74 -4.24 -22.61
C GLU A 76 -4.63 -3.19 -22.48
N LYS A 77 -3.99 -2.88 -23.62
CA LYS A 77 -2.90 -1.90 -23.67
C LYS A 77 -3.47 -0.49 -23.84
N GLU A 78 -3.17 0.36 -22.88
CA GLU A 78 -3.58 1.76 -22.91
C GLU A 78 -2.41 2.69 -23.23
N LYS A 79 -2.69 3.82 -23.87
CA LYS A 79 -1.73 4.89 -24.05
C LYS A 79 -1.55 5.68 -22.76
N LEU A 80 -0.35 6.26 -22.61
CA LEU A 80 -0.10 7.21 -21.51
C LEU A 80 -1.14 8.35 -21.55
N ILE A 81 -1.81 8.59 -20.43
CA ILE A 81 -2.81 9.66 -20.32
C ILE A 81 -2.16 11.04 -20.28
N SER A 82 -2.90 12.06 -20.66
CA SER A 82 -2.39 13.44 -20.66
C SER A 82 -2.20 14.00 -19.24
N ILE A 83 -1.32 14.98 -19.10
CA ILE A 83 -1.06 15.68 -17.84
C ILE A 83 -2.33 16.35 -17.31
N GLU A 84 -3.16 16.90 -18.21
CA GLU A 84 -4.42 17.55 -17.87
C GLU A 84 -5.39 16.57 -17.17
N LYS A 85 -5.51 15.34 -17.70
CA LYS A 85 -6.33 14.29 -17.08
C LYS A 85 -5.78 13.85 -15.72
N VAL A 86 -4.46 13.75 -15.58
CA VAL A 86 -3.84 13.46 -14.28
C VAL A 86 -4.15 14.54 -13.25
N LYS A 87 -4.04 15.82 -13.66
CA LYS A 87 -4.34 16.97 -12.79
C LYS A 87 -5.81 16.98 -12.36
N GLU A 88 -6.72 16.77 -13.30
CA GLU A 88 -8.16 16.69 -13.02
C GLU A 88 -8.47 15.56 -12.03
N ALA A 89 -7.92 14.37 -12.26
CA ALA A 89 -8.10 13.23 -11.36
C ALA A 89 -7.57 13.51 -9.95
N ALA A 90 -6.42 14.19 -9.83
CA ALA A 90 -5.85 14.56 -8.54
C ALA A 90 -6.74 15.59 -7.79
N ILE A 91 -7.30 16.58 -8.50
CA ILE A 91 -8.24 17.56 -7.93
C ILE A 91 -9.50 16.85 -7.42
N ASN A 92 -10.07 15.96 -8.23
CA ASN A 92 -11.25 15.18 -7.87
C ASN A 92 -11.01 14.27 -6.67
N ALA A 93 -9.85 13.60 -6.64
CA ALA A 93 -9.43 12.76 -5.49
C ALA A 93 -9.34 13.58 -4.20
N LYS A 94 -8.74 14.78 -4.27
CA LYS A 94 -8.65 15.70 -3.14
C LYS A 94 -10.02 16.16 -2.67
N ALA A 95 -10.92 16.54 -3.60
CA ALA A 95 -12.28 16.94 -3.29
C ALA A 95 -13.09 15.80 -2.64
N ALA A 96 -12.83 14.54 -3.03
CA ALA A 96 -13.43 13.34 -2.44
C ALA A 96 -12.83 12.95 -1.07
N GLY A 97 -11.87 13.71 -0.54
CA GLY A 97 -11.28 13.50 0.78
C GLY A 97 -10.00 12.65 0.80
N SER A 98 -9.40 12.34 -0.35
CA SER A 98 -8.11 11.67 -0.39
C SER A 98 -7.01 12.55 0.17
N THR A 99 -6.15 11.95 1.00
CA THR A 99 -4.99 12.61 1.61
C THR A 99 -3.68 12.29 0.86
N ARG A 100 -3.74 11.32 -0.06
CA ARG A 100 -2.64 10.94 -0.94
C ARG A 100 -3.19 10.57 -2.32
N PHE A 101 -2.47 10.96 -3.36
CA PHE A 101 -2.73 10.59 -4.74
C PHE A 101 -1.48 9.92 -5.32
N CYS A 102 -1.64 8.77 -5.98
CA CYS A 102 -0.56 7.96 -6.56
C CYS A 102 -0.85 7.64 -8.02
#